data_c22dac301aa5cea3634a6de98da60303
#
_entry.id   c22dac301aa5cea3634a6de98da60303
#
_cell.length_a   1.000
_cell.length_b   1.000
_cell.length_c   1.000
_cell.angle_alpha   90.00
_cell.angle_beta   90.00
_cell.angle_gamma   90.00
#
_symmetry.space_group_name_H-M   'P 1'
#
loop_
_entity.id
_entity.type
_entity.pdbx_description
1 polymer ?
#
loop_
_entity_poly.entity_id
_entity_poly.type
_entity_poly.pdbx_seq_one_letter_code
_entity_poly.pdbx_strand_id
1 'polypeptide(L)'
;MSWNVKRFLDIVQPDCAIFIKYEFWMNYLLELKKRQIKTYIVSAIFRESQLFFRSYGGFYRRLLKSFSHLFVHNDESVRLLHSIGVDNVTKVGDTRFDRVADIAAKSKDLPIVQAFKSDAKVLIAGSSWPNDENILLPFFNQNLSLKLIIAPHEIDEGHLQSIISQLKRPYVRYSQATIENVKEVDCLIIDCFGLLSSIYRY
;
A
#
# COMPACT_ATOMS: atom_id res chain seq x y z
N MET A 1 -29.75 0.58 -2.05
CA MET A 1 -28.40 1.17 -2.23
C MET A 1 -28.31 2.24 -3.30
N SER A 2 -28.97 2.14 -4.46
CA SER A 2 -28.98 3.25 -5.45
C SER A 2 -29.54 4.58 -4.92
N TRP A 3 -30.49 4.53 -3.98
CA TRP A 3 -31.05 5.73 -3.35
C TRP A 3 -29.99 6.50 -2.53
N ASN A 4 -29.13 5.81 -1.77
CA ASN A 4 -28.05 6.46 -1.00
C ASN A 4 -27.05 7.18 -1.91
N VAL A 5 -26.75 6.61 -3.08
CA VAL A 5 -25.85 7.23 -4.07
C VAL A 5 -26.45 8.52 -4.61
N LYS A 6 -27.75 8.50 -4.98
CA LYS A 6 -28.45 9.69 -5.45
C LYS A 6 -28.41 10.80 -4.41
N ARG A 7 -28.83 10.47 -3.18
CA ARG A 7 -28.85 11.43 -2.05
C ARG A 7 -27.44 11.99 -1.78
N PHE A 8 -26.42 11.13 -1.80
CA PHE A 8 -25.04 11.60 -1.63
C PHE A 8 -24.64 12.60 -2.72
N LEU A 9 -24.90 12.27 -3.98
CA LEU A 9 -24.58 13.16 -5.10
C LEU A 9 -25.44 14.43 -5.15
N ASP A 10 -26.66 14.39 -4.60
CA ASP A 10 -27.51 15.57 -4.45
C ASP A 10 -26.97 16.54 -3.41
N ILE A 11 -26.32 16.00 -2.36
CA ILE A 11 -25.72 16.81 -1.30
C ILE A 11 -24.35 17.35 -1.72
N VAL A 12 -23.48 16.48 -2.29
CA VAL A 12 -22.08 16.82 -2.59
C VAL A 12 -21.97 17.65 -3.86
N GLN A 13 -22.85 17.43 -4.86
CA GLN A 13 -22.86 18.10 -6.17
C GLN A 13 -21.45 18.25 -6.79
N PRO A 14 -20.72 17.14 -7.00
CA PRO A 14 -19.34 17.22 -7.46
C PRO A 14 -19.26 17.64 -8.93
N ASP A 15 -18.28 18.49 -9.27
CA ASP A 15 -17.94 18.84 -10.67
C ASP A 15 -17.27 17.67 -11.39
N CYS A 16 -16.54 16.86 -10.67
CA CYS A 16 -15.92 15.62 -11.18
C CYS A 16 -15.79 14.57 -10.07
N ALA A 17 -15.62 13.31 -10.49
CA ALA A 17 -15.37 12.19 -9.59
C ALA A 17 -14.07 11.48 -10.00
N ILE A 18 -13.20 11.22 -9.03
CA ILE A 18 -11.94 10.50 -9.25
C ILE A 18 -11.94 9.24 -8.40
N PHE A 19 -11.86 8.09 -9.07
CA PHE A 19 -11.71 6.79 -8.44
C PHE A 19 -10.24 6.39 -8.45
N ILE A 20 -9.80 5.68 -7.39
CA ILE A 20 -8.41 5.28 -7.23
C ILE A 20 -8.29 3.76 -7.32
N LYS A 21 -7.41 3.25 -8.19
CA LYS A 21 -7.08 1.83 -8.35
C LYS A 21 -8.25 0.97 -8.85
N TYR A 22 -8.88 0.17 -7.95
CA TYR A 22 -9.84 -0.88 -8.31
C TYR A 22 -11.27 -0.55 -7.90
N GLU A 23 -11.56 0.71 -7.65
CA GLU A 23 -12.85 1.16 -7.14
C GLU A 23 -13.88 1.29 -8.29
N PHE A 24 -14.50 0.19 -8.65
CA PHE A 24 -15.53 0.11 -9.71
C PHE A 24 -16.94 0.10 -9.11
N TRP A 25 -17.30 1.11 -8.35
CA TRP A 25 -18.59 1.19 -7.65
C TRP A 25 -19.74 1.45 -8.63
N MET A 26 -20.35 0.36 -9.09
CA MET A 26 -21.36 0.35 -10.15
C MET A 26 -22.44 1.43 -10.00
N ASN A 27 -23.08 1.52 -8.83
CA ASN A 27 -24.19 2.46 -8.64
C ASN A 27 -23.71 3.91 -8.76
N TYR A 28 -22.51 4.21 -8.30
CA TYR A 28 -21.89 5.54 -8.47
C TYR A 28 -21.57 5.81 -9.93
N LEU A 29 -20.91 4.89 -10.61
CA LEU A 29 -20.54 5.07 -12.03
C LEU A 29 -21.75 5.29 -12.93
N LEU A 30 -22.85 4.55 -12.71
CA LEU A 30 -24.08 4.70 -13.49
C LEU A 30 -24.78 6.02 -13.21
N GLU A 31 -24.85 6.46 -11.94
CA GLU A 31 -25.50 7.71 -11.58
C GLU A 31 -24.67 8.93 -11.99
N LEU A 32 -23.35 8.88 -11.85
CA LEU A 32 -22.42 9.92 -12.33
C LEU A 32 -22.54 10.09 -13.85
N LYS A 33 -22.57 8.97 -14.59
CA LYS A 33 -22.77 9.00 -16.04
C LYS A 33 -24.11 9.62 -16.42
N LYS A 34 -25.19 9.24 -15.72
CA LYS A 34 -26.55 9.81 -15.94
C LYS A 34 -26.58 11.32 -15.73
N ARG A 35 -25.82 11.82 -14.74
CA ARG A 35 -25.70 13.26 -14.43
C ARG A 35 -24.65 13.96 -15.30
N GLN A 36 -24.00 13.26 -16.21
CA GLN A 36 -22.93 13.79 -17.07
C GLN A 36 -21.73 14.36 -16.30
N ILE A 37 -21.51 13.88 -15.06
CA ILE A 37 -20.38 14.28 -14.23
C ILE A 37 -19.12 13.60 -14.76
N LYS A 38 -18.07 14.37 -15.02
CA LYS A 38 -16.78 13.87 -15.45
C LYS A 38 -16.22 12.87 -14.44
N THR A 39 -15.91 11.65 -14.89
CA THR A 39 -15.49 10.57 -14.00
C THR A 39 -14.17 9.99 -14.49
N TYR A 40 -13.21 9.94 -13.61
CA TYR A 40 -11.85 9.46 -13.90
C TYR A 40 -11.50 8.28 -13.00
N ILE A 41 -10.65 7.40 -13.50
CA ILE A 41 -9.96 6.43 -12.65
C ILE A 41 -8.46 6.62 -12.80
N VAL A 42 -7.74 6.62 -11.68
CA VAL A 42 -6.29 6.82 -11.65
C VAL A 42 -5.59 5.65 -10.99
N SER A 43 -4.36 5.39 -11.40
CA SER A 43 -3.52 4.33 -10.84
C SER A 43 -4.17 2.94 -10.93
N ALA A 44 -4.91 2.68 -12.02
CA ALA A 44 -5.57 1.41 -12.25
C ALA A 44 -4.62 0.40 -12.96
N ILE A 45 -4.78 -0.87 -12.64
CA ILE A 45 -4.13 -1.96 -13.37
C ILE A 45 -5.17 -2.97 -13.82
N PHE A 46 -5.09 -3.40 -15.06
CA PHE A 46 -6.00 -4.39 -15.62
C PHE A 46 -5.25 -5.69 -15.89
N ARG A 47 -5.95 -6.83 -15.69
CA ARG A 47 -5.44 -8.18 -15.91
C ARG A 47 -6.44 -8.97 -16.72
N GLU A 48 -5.97 -9.84 -17.61
CA GLU A 48 -6.79 -10.65 -18.48
C GLU A 48 -7.80 -11.55 -17.72
N SER A 49 -7.46 -11.96 -16.50
CA SER A 49 -8.35 -12.76 -15.65
C SER A 49 -9.60 -12.03 -15.17
N GLN A 50 -9.64 -10.70 -15.23
CA GLN A 50 -10.78 -9.91 -14.74
C GLN A 50 -12.02 -10.06 -15.61
N LEU A 51 -13.19 -9.87 -14.98
CA LEU A 51 -14.51 -10.05 -15.61
C LEU A 51 -14.73 -9.18 -16.86
N PHE A 52 -14.07 -8.04 -16.94
CA PHE A 52 -14.16 -7.12 -18.08
C PHE A 52 -13.76 -7.79 -19.42
N PHE A 53 -12.78 -8.72 -19.37
CA PHE A 53 -12.17 -9.35 -20.53
C PHE A 53 -12.77 -10.74 -20.84
N ARG A 54 -13.70 -11.23 -20.02
CA ARG A 54 -14.39 -12.50 -20.25
C ARG A 54 -15.51 -12.34 -21.27
N SER A 55 -15.85 -13.42 -22.00
CA SER A 55 -16.93 -13.42 -23.01
C SER A 55 -18.26 -12.93 -22.45
N TYR A 56 -18.60 -13.30 -21.22
CA TYR A 56 -19.80 -12.88 -20.50
C TYR A 56 -19.67 -11.50 -19.79
N GLY A 57 -18.55 -10.81 -19.93
CA GLY A 57 -18.22 -9.54 -19.26
C GLY A 57 -18.91 -8.30 -19.84
N GLY A 58 -19.89 -8.42 -20.74
CA GLY A 58 -20.51 -7.30 -21.45
C GLY A 58 -21.09 -6.21 -20.56
N PHE A 59 -21.68 -6.59 -19.43
CA PHE A 59 -22.20 -5.63 -18.46
C PHE A 59 -21.05 -4.82 -17.79
N TYR A 60 -19.99 -5.49 -17.38
CA TYR A 60 -18.83 -4.84 -16.75
C TYR A 60 -18.07 -3.92 -17.72
N ARG A 61 -17.98 -4.30 -19.00
CA ARG A 61 -17.43 -3.41 -20.05
C ARG A 61 -18.19 -2.10 -20.19
N ARG A 62 -19.53 -2.14 -20.04
CA ARG A 62 -20.35 -0.90 -20.05
C ARG A 62 -20.02 0.02 -18.88
N LEU A 63 -19.62 -0.52 -17.72
CA LEU A 63 -19.17 0.29 -16.58
C LEU A 63 -17.86 1.01 -16.88
N LEU A 64 -16.89 0.32 -17.50
CA LEU A 64 -15.64 0.97 -17.92
C LEU A 64 -15.88 2.12 -18.90
N LYS A 65 -16.84 1.99 -19.80
CA LYS A 65 -17.28 3.07 -20.70
C LYS A 65 -18.04 4.22 -20.01
N SER A 66 -18.20 4.16 -18.69
CA SER A 66 -18.75 5.27 -17.91
C SER A 66 -17.67 6.26 -17.47
N PHE A 67 -16.41 5.87 -17.50
CA PHE A 67 -15.32 6.79 -17.23
C PHE A 67 -15.08 7.74 -18.40
N SER A 68 -14.84 9.00 -18.08
CA SER A 68 -14.41 10.02 -19.04
C SER A 68 -12.98 9.74 -19.52
N HIS A 69 -12.12 9.25 -18.62
CA HIS A 69 -10.77 8.82 -18.95
C HIS A 69 -10.23 7.84 -17.90
N LEU A 70 -9.34 6.93 -18.33
CA LEU A 70 -8.69 5.95 -17.48
C LEU A 70 -7.18 6.17 -17.50
N PHE A 71 -6.57 6.38 -16.32
CA PHE A 71 -5.13 6.50 -16.16
C PHE A 71 -4.59 5.20 -15.54
N VAL A 72 -3.79 4.46 -16.31
CA VAL A 72 -3.38 3.09 -15.97
C VAL A 72 -1.87 2.96 -15.77
N HIS A 73 -1.46 1.86 -15.12
CA HIS A 73 -0.06 1.65 -14.76
C HIS A 73 0.85 1.27 -15.93
N ASN A 74 0.37 0.43 -16.85
CA ASN A 74 1.24 -0.26 -17.81
C ASN A 74 0.59 -0.44 -19.18
N ASP A 75 1.43 -0.79 -20.17
CA ASP A 75 0.99 -1.02 -21.56
C ASP A 75 0.05 -2.20 -21.70
N GLU A 76 0.18 -3.22 -20.85
CA GLU A 76 -0.73 -4.37 -20.83
C GLU A 76 -2.16 -3.94 -20.52
N SER A 77 -2.35 -3.05 -19.53
CA SER A 77 -3.66 -2.48 -19.22
C SER A 77 -4.24 -1.68 -20.39
N VAL A 78 -3.42 -0.90 -21.09
CA VAL A 78 -3.83 -0.17 -22.30
C VAL A 78 -4.29 -1.16 -23.38
N ARG A 79 -3.47 -2.17 -23.67
CA ARG A 79 -3.77 -3.20 -24.67
C ARG A 79 -5.10 -3.92 -24.38
N LEU A 80 -5.29 -4.32 -23.11
CA LEU A 80 -6.51 -5.02 -22.68
C LEU A 80 -7.74 -4.12 -22.81
N LEU A 81 -7.66 -2.84 -22.45
CA LEU A 81 -8.77 -1.90 -22.58
C LEU A 81 -9.14 -1.65 -24.05
N HIS A 82 -8.15 -1.43 -24.91
CA HIS A 82 -8.37 -1.31 -26.37
C HIS A 82 -9.04 -2.54 -26.95
N SER A 83 -8.68 -3.77 -26.51
CA SER A 83 -9.29 -5.01 -26.99
C SER A 83 -10.80 -5.14 -26.76
N ILE A 84 -11.34 -4.32 -25.84
CA ILE A 84 -12.79 -4.28 -25.53
C ILE A 84 -13.44 -2.94 -25.94
N GLY A 85 -12.75 -2.13 -26.75
CA GLY A 85 -13.24 -0.85 -27.27
C GLY A 85 -13.36 0.25 -26.21
N VAL A 86 -12.36 0.33 -25.36
CA VAL A 86 -12.16 1.43 -24.38
C VAL A 86 -10.87 2.15 -24.76
N ASP A 87 -11.01 3.27 -25.49
CA ASP A 87 -9.88 3.97 -26.11
C ASP A 87 -9.44 5.24 -25.33
N ASN A 88 -10.28 5.70 -24.42
CA ASN A 88 -10.01 6.84 -23.54
C ASN A 88 -9.11 6.47 -22.36
N VAL A 89 -7.91 5.97 -22.67
CA VAL A 89 -6.93 5.46 -21.70
C VAL A 89 -5.55 6.06 -21.94
N THR A 90 -4.83 6.34 -20.85
CA THR A 90 -3.44 6.79 -20.87
C THR A 90 -2.61 6.03 -19.84
N LYS A 91 -1.42 5.59 -20.23
CA LYS A 91 -0.44 5.05 -19.29
C LYS A 91 0.25 6.17 -18.53
N VAL A 92 0.21 6.11 -17.21
CA VAL A 92 0.84 7.10 -16.30
C VAL A 92 1.78 6.47 -15.27
N GLY A 93 1.83 5.14 -15.20
CA GLY A 93 2.58 4.44 -14.16
C GLY A 93 1.83 4.33 -12.84
N ASP A 94 2.54 3.90 -11.81
CA ASP A 94 2.00 3.74 -10.46
C ASP A 94 2.37 4.96 -9.61
N THR A 95 1.38 5.76 -9.23
CA THR A 95 1.56 6.97 -8.42
C THR A 95 2.18 6.73 -7.03
N ARG A 96 2.26 5.46 -6.60
CA ARG A 96 2.99 5.11 -5.37
C ARG A 96 4.48 5.34 -5.50
N PHE A 97 5.05 5.17 -6.69
CA PHE A 97 6.49 5.43 -6.92
C PHE A 97 6.83 6.90 -6.75
N ASP A 98 5.99 7.80 -7.24
CA ASP A 98 6.17 9.25 -7.06
C ASP A 98 6.19 9.60 -5.58
N ARG A 99 5.22 9.05 -4.82
CA ARG A 99 5.14 9.24 -3.37
C ARG A 99 6.36 8.67 -2.64
N VAL A 100 6.84 7.50 -3.04
CA VAL A 100 8.03 6.88 -2.44
C VAL A 100 9.27 7.73 -2.73
N ALA A 101 9.42 8.24 -3.95
CA ALA A 101 10.52 9.14 -4.31
C ALA A 101 10.49 10.43 -3.49
N ASP A 102 9.32 11.04 -3.34
CA ASP A 102 9.14 12.24 -2.50
C ASP A 102 9.46 11.98 -1.03
N ILE A 103 9.03 10.85 -0.49
CA ILE A 103 9.31 10.45 0.89
C ILE A 103 10.81 10.19 1.07
N ALA A 104 11.44 9.51 0.13
CA ALA A 104 12.87 9.25 0.18
C ALA A 104 13.69 10.55 0.16
N ALA A 105 13.30 11.51 -0.69
CA ALA A 105 13.93 12.82 -0.75
C ALA A 105 13.75 13.66 0.55
N LYS A 106 12.64 13.48 1.26
CA LYS A 106 12.28 14.17 2.50
C LYS A 106 12.53 13.34 3.76
N SER A 107 13.12 12.14 3.61
CA SER A 107 13.33 11.23 4.75
C SER A 107 14.23 11.86 5.79
N LYS A 108 13.78 11.78 7.05
CA LYS A 108 14.55 12.26 8.20
C LYS A 108 15.69 11.29 8.50
N ASP A 109 16.80 11.82 8.95
CA ASP A 109 17.83 11.00 9.55
C ASP A 109 17.31 10.40 10.86
N LEU A 110 17.55 9.11 11.02
CA LEU A 110 17.17 8.36 12.21
C LEU A 110 18.43 7.85 12.92
N PRO A 111 19.02 8.66 13.82
CA PRO A 111 20.29 8.31 14.46
C PRO A 111 20.28 6.96 15.19
N ILE A 112 19.15 6.59 15.81
CA ILE A 112 18.96 5.30 16.46
C ILE A 112 19.04 4.16 15.42
N VAL A 113 18.36 4.28 14.27
CA VAL A 113 18.40 3.26 13.21
C VAL A 113 19.77 3.17 12.60
N GLN A 114 20.45 4.30 12.40
CA GLN A 114 21.82 4.35 11.90
C GLN A 114 22.78 3.63 12.87
N ALA A 115 22.69 3.90 14.17
CA ALA A 115 23.50 3.26 15.19
C ALA A 115 23.20 1.77 15.32
N PHE A 116 21.93 1.36 15.21
CA PHE A 116 21.50 -0.03 15.20
C PHE A 116 22.09 -0.80 14.02
N LYS A 117 21.95 -0.26 12.81
CA LYS A 117 22.44 -0.88 11.59
C LYS A 117 23.96 -1.03 11.63
N SER A 118 24.71 0.04 11.92
CA SER A 118 26.16 0.08 11.77
C SER A 118 26.58 -0.52 10.41
N ASP A 119 27.47 -1.53 10.41
CA ASP A 119 27.91 -2.28 9.22
C ASP A 119 27.15 -3.61 9.02
N ALA A 120 26.16 -3.91 9.87
CA ALA A 120 25.43 -5.17 9.81
C ALA A 120 24.43 -5.21 8.64
N LYS A 121 24.15 -6.42 8.17
CA LYS A 121 23.00 -6.67 7.29
C LYS A 121 21.72 -6.61 8.12
N VAL A 122 20.80 -5.76 7.71
CA VAL A 122 19.52 -5.57 8.40
C VAL A 122 18.39 -6.07 7.53
N LEU A 123 17.53 -6.89 8.10
CA LEU A 123 16.24 -7.27 7.52
C LEU A 123 15.17 -6.31 8.09
N ILE A 124 14.39 -5.70 7.22
CA ILE A 124 13.31 -4.79 7.63
C ILE A 124 11.97 -5.45 7.31
N ALA A 125 11.19 -5.76 8.36
CA ALA A 125 9.83 -6.24 8.25
C ALA A 125 8.85 -5.09 8.54
N GLY A 126 8.30 -4.51 7.48
CA GLY A 126 7.39 -3.38 7.60
C GLY A 126 5.93 -3.76 7.46
N SER A 127 5.09 -3.27 8.36
CA SER A 127 3.66 -3.58 8.44
C SER A 127 3.39 -5.08 8.55
N SER A 128 4.17 -5.78 9.39
CA SER A 128 4.02 -7.21 9.60
C SER A 128 2.73 -7.56 10.33
N TRP A 129 2.20 -8.73 10.02
CA TRP A 129 1.06 -9.33 10.69
C TRP A 129 1.49 -10.61 11.43
N PRO A 130 0.73 -11.13 12.39
CA PRO A 130 1.10 -12.34 13.15
C PRO A 130 1.49 -13.54 12.27
N ASN A 131 0.85 -13.72 11.12
CA ASN A 131 1.20 -14.81 10.19
C ASN A 131 2.59 -14.63 9.55
N ASP A 132 2.98 -13.38 9.26
CA ASP A 132 4.31 -13.07 8.73
C ASP A 132 5.38 -13.28 9.81
N GLU A 133 5.06 -12.87 11.03
CA GLU A 133 5.96 -12.95 12.19
C GLU A 133 6.23 -14.39 12.58
N ASN A 134 5.24 -15.28 12.52
CA ASN A 134 5.40 -16.71 12.77
C ASN A 134 6.38 -17.39 11.81
N ILE A 135 6.63 -16.83 10.64
CA ILE A 135 7.62 -17.31 9.66
C ILE A 135 8.95 -16.60 9.88
N LEU A 136 8.89 -15.29 10.05
CA LEU A 136 10.07 -14.42 10.09
C LEU A 136 10.89 -14.58 11.37
N LEU A 137 10.25 -14.65 12.54
CA LEU A 137 10.97 -14.68 13.82
C LEU A 137 11.75 -15.98 14.04
N PRO A 138 11.24 -17.19 13.70
CA PRO A 138 12.06 -18.41 13.71
C PRO A 138 13.26 -18.34 12.77
N PHE A 139 13.09 -17.80 11.56
CA PHE A 139 14.18 -17.57 10.61
C PHE A 139 15.24 -16.62 11.19
N PHE A 140 14.81 -15.48 11.73
CA PHE A 140 15.71 -14.50 12.35
C PHE A 140 16.49 -15.09 13.53
N ASN A 141 15.81 -15.84 14.43
CA ASN A 141 16.46 -16.47 15.59
C ASN A 141 17.58 -17.45 15.21
N GLN A 142 17.50 -18.06 14.03
CA GLN A 142 18.50 -19.01 13.51
C GLN A 142 19.63 -18.32 12.73
N ASN A 143 19.43 -17.10 12.23
CA ASN A 143 20.38 -16.39 11.37
C ASN A 143 21.14 -15.30 12.13
N LEU A 144 22.20 -15.69 12.83
CA LEU A 144 22.98 -14.81 13.71
C LEU A 144 23.69 -13.66 12.97
N SER A 145 23.86 -13.76 11.66
CA SER A 145 24.51 -12.71 10.84
C SER A 145 23.61 -11.54 10.46
N LEU A 146 22.31 -11.65 10.78
CA LEU A 146 21.31 -10.62 10.45
C LEU A 146 20.87 -9.88 11.70
N LYS A 147 20.66 -8.57 11.58
CA LYS A 147 19.84 -7.78 12.50
C LYS A 147 18.42 -7.63 11.94
N LEU A 148 17.44 -7.42 12.79
CA LEU A 148 16.03 -7.28 12.42
C LEU A 148 15.46 -5.94 12.89
N ILE A 149 14.86 -5.18 11.98
CA ILE A 149 13.93 -4.12 12.33
C ILE A 149 12.53 -4.62 12.01
N ILE A 150 11.66 -4.70 13.02
CA ILE A 150 10.29 -5.12 12.85
C ILE A 150 9.31 -4.00 13.22
N ALA A 151 8.47 -3.62 12.28
CA ALA A 151 7.44 -2.61 12.45
C ALA A 151 6.08 -3.26 12.20
N PRO A 152 5.38 -3.72 13.25
CA PRO A 152 4.09 -4.39 13.12
C PRO A 152 3.02 -3.44 12.57
N HIS A 153 2.02 -4.00 11.91
CA HIS A 153 0.91 -3.22 11.36
C HIS A 153 0.04 -2.62 12.47
N GLU A 154 -0.17 -3.37 13.54
CA GLU A 154 -0.89 -2.95 14.73
C GLU A 154 0.08 -2.83 15.90
N ILE A 155 0.09 -1.65 16.54
CA ILE A 155 0.98 -1.32 17.65
C ILE A 155 0.15 -1.33 18.93
N ASP A 156 -0.35 -2.50 19.32
CA ASP A 156 -0.94 -2.71 20.63
C ASP A 156 0.00 -3.56 21.51
N GLU A 157 -0.14 -3.43 22.81
CA GLU A 157 0.76 -4.09 23.76
C GLU A 157 0.69 -5.62 23.68
N GLY A 158 -0.50 -6.18 23.42
CA GLY A 158 -0.69 -7.62 23.27
C GLY A 158 0.08 -8.18 22.08
N HIS A 159 0.01 -7.49 20.92
CA HIS A 159 0.75 -7.85 19.73
C HIS A 159 2.28 -7.71 19.93
N LEU A 160 2.71 -6.60 20.53
CA LEU A 160 4.14 -6.39 20.84
C LEU A 160 4.68 -7.48 21.77
N GLN A 161 3.94 -7.87 22.79
CA GLN A 161 4.33 -8.97 23.68
C GLN A 161 4.35 -10.33 22.97
N SER A 162 3.46 -10.56 22.01
CA SER A 162 3.49 -11.77 21.17
C SER A 162 4.78 -11.84 20.35
N ILE A 163 5.22 -10.75 19.74
CA ILE A 163 6.50 -10.66 19.03
C ILE A 163 7.67 -10.95 20.00
N ILE A 164 7.69 -10.25 21.13
CA ILE A 164 8.74 -10.35 22.14
C ILE A 164 8.88 -11.79 22.65
N SER A 165 7.77 -12.47 22.92
CA SER A 165 7.78 -13.85 23.42
C SER A 165 8.41 -14.88 22.46
N GLN A 166 8.45 -14.56 21.17
CA GLN A 166 9.02 -15.39 20.12
C GLN A 166 10.50 -15.08 19.86
N LEU A 167 11.00 -13.91 20.29
CA LEU A 167 12.39 -13.52 20.13
C LEU A 167 13.30 -14.28 21.09
N LYS A 168 14.37 -14.86 20.56
CA LYS A 168 15.43 -15.55 21.34
C LYS A 168 16.74 -14.76 21.38
N ARG A 169 16.73 -13.56 20.78
CA ARG A 169 17.89 -12.68 20.63
C ARG A 169 17.62 -11.36 21.33
N PRO A 170 18.65 -10.63 21.77
CA PRO A 170 18.50 -9.33 22.39
C PRO A 170 17.70 -8.35 21.52
N TYR A 171 16.79 -7.63 22.14
CA TYR A 171 15.94 -6.65 21.45
C TYR A 171 15.79 -5.37 22.28
N VAL A 172 15.35 -4.31 21.61
CA VAL A 172 14.90 -3.07 22.25
C VAL A 172 13.68 -2.51 21.48
N ARG A 173 12.74 -1.88 22.17
CA ARG A 173 11.67 -1.09 21.54
C ARG A 173 12.22 0.28 21.16
N TYR A 174 11.79 0.82 20.04
CA TYR A 174 12.24 2.12 19.56
C TYR A 174 11.97 3.25 20.57
N SER A 175 10.83 3.23 21.25
CA SER A 175 10.48 4.18 22.31
C SER A 175 11.44 4.20 23.51
N GLN A 176 12.20 3.11 23.70
CA GLN A 176 13.17 2.93 24.80
C GLN A 176 14.61 2.89 24.28
N ALA A 177 14.79 3.08 22.98
CA ALA A 177 16.08 2.96 22.33
C ALA A 177 16.94 4.22 22.53
N THR A 178 18.23 4.02 22.78
CA THR A 178 19.27 5.04 22.77
C THR A 178 20.37 4.64 21.79
N ILE A 179 21.23 5.59 21.41
CA ILE A 179 22.38 5.32 20.52
C ILE A 179 23.33 4.26 21.11
N GLU A 180 23.37 4.16 22.43
CA GLU A 180 24.21 3.20 23.14
C GLU A 180 23.59 1.81 23.12
N ASN A 181 22.36 1.66 23.63
CA ASN A 181 21.76 0.34 23.84
C ASN A 181 21.38 -0.37 22.53
N VAL A 182 21.11 0.35 21.42
CA VAL A 182 20.80 -0.29 20.13
C VAL A 182 22.00 -1.00 19.52
N LYS A 183 23.22 -0.70 19.93
CA LYS A 183 24.42 -1.38 19.42
C LYS A 183 24.55 -2.79 19.96
N GLU A 184 23.99 -3.05 21.14
CA GLU A 184 24.09 -4.31 21.88
C GLU A 184 22.96 -5.30 21.57
N VAL A 185 22.02 -4.91 20.73
CA VAL A 185 20.85 -5.73 20.39
C VAL A 185 20.83 -6.12 18.92
N ASP A 186 20.08 -7.17 18.63
CA ASP A 186 19.93 -7.74 17.30
C ASP A 186 18.56 -7.44 16.68
N CYS A 187 17.59 -7.05 17.50
CA CYS A 187 16.25 -6.70 17.04
C CYS A 187 15.83 -5.33 17.57
N LEU A 188 15.35 -4.48 16.64
CA LEU A 188 14.74 -3.19 16.94
C LEU A 188 13.25 -3.27 16.61
N ILE A 189 12.38 -3.19 17.62
CA ILE A 189 10.92 -3.22 17.46
C ILE A 189 10.42 -1.78 17.34
N ILE A 190 9.78 -1.46 16.23
CA ILE A 190 9.19 -0.13 16.00
C ILE A 190 7.80 -0.10 16.61
N ASP A 191 7.69 0.52 17.76
CA ASP A 191 6.47 0.66 18.56
C ASP A 191 5.86 2.06 18.48
N CYS A 192 6.07 2.75 17.36
CA CYS A 192 5.50 4.07 17.08
C CYS A 192 5.19 4.26 15.58
N PHE A 193 4.29 5.19 15.27
CA PHE A 193 3.89 5.47 13.89
C PHE A 193 4.82 6.48 13.20
N GLY A 194 4.84 6.43 11.85
CA GLY A 194 5.44 7.47 11.01
C GLY A 194 6.92 7.28 10.68
N LEU A 195 7.58 6.23 11.16
CA LEU A 195 9.01 5.99 10.92
C LEU A 195 9.29 5.07 9.73
N LEU A 196 8.39 4.14 9.42
CA LEU A 196 8.63 3.04 8.49
C LEU A 196 9.16 3.51 7.13
N SER A 197 8.57 4.56 6.57
CA SER A 197 9.00 5.11 5.28
C SER A 197 10.44 5.65 5.28
N SER A 198 10.92 6.15 6.42
CA SER A 198 12.29 6.64 6.59
C SER A 198 13.27 5.51 6.92
N ILE A 199 12.80 4.42 7.52
CA ILE A 199 13.61 3.25 7.88
C ILE A 199 14.10 2.52 6.62
N TYR A 200 13.29 2.44 5.56
CA TYR A 200 13.67 1.75 4.31
C TYR A 200 14.86 2.34 3.56
N ARG A 201 15.35 3.48 3.98
CA ARG A 201 16.56 4.09 3.42
C ARG A 201 17.85 3.45 3.95
N TYR A 202 17.80 2.70 5.05
CA TYR A 202 18.95 2.06 5.71
C TYR A 202 19.11 0.60 5.32
#